data_c02b74bfd038a4c42cba45533d40248c
#
_entry.id   c02b74bfd038a4c42cba45533d40248c
#
_cell.length_a   1.000
_cell.length_b   1.000
_cell.length_c   1.000
_cell.angle_alpha   90.00
_cell.angle_beta   90.00
_cell.angle_gamma   90.00
#
_symmetry.space_group_name_H-M   'P 1'
#
loop_
_entity.id
_entity.type
_entity.pdbx_description
1 polymer ?
#
loop_
_entity_poly.entity_id
_entity_poly.type
_entity_poly.pdbx_seq_one_letter_code
_entity_poly.pdbx_strand_id
1 'polypeptide(L)'
;MQLYKQFCNEEFNSDNTLKSFKLKFEDNYNFGYDVLDKMAEKAPNDIALVWTNPEGEERIFTFADLSRLSNKAANVFLKYGIKKGDRVLLMLKRNYEYWYIVTALHKLGVVAIPATNMLTAEDISYRVNVANIKMAVCTPNSETIEHLLTAANRENSLKTVFVAREDFDGTVNITKEIEDASDELERVETKADEPMLIYFTSGTTGYPKAVVHNHIYSLCHIISAKYWQNVKEGGLHFSIAETGWAKASYGKIYGQWLCGCAVMAFDFDKFSPSKILKVIEKFKVTSFCAPPTAYRYFVKKGMQKYDLSSLEYLATAGEALNPIVAEAVYQQTGLHPMEGYGQSETTLLIANLNGTHGKTGSIGKPSPMYNIKLVDSNGDEVKQGETGEIVVVPPKDRKQYGIFTGYIGDEQMYQYAWRNGMYHTNDTAYMDEDGYFWYVGRADDLIKTRGYRVGPFEIENVLMKHPAVLECAVIGVPDDSRGQAIKAIIKTVDGCEADKNLVNEIKGFSNKRLASYKWIQNIEFTDEMPKTVSGKIKRVALKARA
;
A
#
# COMPACT_ATOMS: atom_id res chain seq x y z
N MET A 1 20.83 -12.67 6.82
CA MET A 1 21.17 -13.43 5.59
C MET A 1 20.38 -12.89 4.39
N GLN A 2 21.03 -12.75 3.21
CA GLN A 2 20.37 -12.26 1.99
C GLN A 2 19.78 -13.43 1.17
N LEU A 3 18.64 -13.94 1.62
CA LEU A 3 18.00 -15.10 0.99
C LEU A 3 17.49 -14.78 -0.43
N TYR A 4 17.12 -13.51 -0.70
CA TYR A 4 16.58 -13.07 -1.98
C TYR A 4 17.44 -13.43 -3.19
N LYS A 5 18.79 -13.54 -3.03
CA LYS A 5 19.73 -13.93 -4.11
C LYS A 5 19.46 -15.32 -4.70
N GLN A 6 18.75 -16.18 -4.00
CA GLN A 6 18.32 -17.48 -4.51
C GLN A 6 17.13 -17.38 -5.45
N PHE A 7 16.39 -16.27 -5.40
CA PHE A 7 15.11 -16.06 -6.10
C PHE A 7 15.18 -15.05 -7.23
N CYS A 8 16.35 -14.49 -7.54
CA CYS A 8 16.48 -13.56 -8.65
C CYS A 8 17.88 -13.59 -9.29
N ASN A 9 17.90 -13.15 -10.54
CA ASN A 9 19.12 -12.75 -11.24
C ASN A 9 19.07 -11.25 -11.46
N GLU A 10 20.16 -10.56 -11.12
CA GLU A 10 20.30 -9.10 -11.16
C GLU A 10 21.46 -8.71 -12.07
N GLU A 11 21.26 -7.70 -12.90
CA GLU A 11 22.34 -7.06 -13.65
C GLU A 11 22.36 -5.56 -13.35
N PHE A 12 23.54 -4.98 -13.30
CA PHE A 12 23.76 -3.58 -12.97
C PHE A 12 24.41 -2.84 -14.12
N ASN A 13 24.12 -1.57 -14.25
CA ASN A 13 24.81 -0.63 -15.10
C ASN A 13 26.20 -0.29 -14.53
N SER A 14 27.04 0.40 -15.29
CA SER A 14 28.38 0.84 -14.86
C SER A 14 28.35 1.79 -13.65
N ASP A 15 27.23 2.49 -13.43
CA ASP A 15 26.99 3.37 -12.28
C ASP A 15 26.36 2.65 -11.07
N ASN A 16 26.32 1.31 -11.08
CA ASN A 16 25.67 0.46 -10.06
C ASN A 16 24.15 0.62 -9.92
N THR A 17 23.47 1.25 -10.86
CA THR A 17 22.00 1.23 -10.90
C THR A 17 21.50 -0.12 -11.44
N LEU A 18 20.35 -0.58 -10.93
CA LEU A 18 19.76 -1.85 -11.36
C LEU A 18 19.29 -1.78 -12.81
N LYS A 19 19.91 -2.59 -13.69
CA LYS A 19 19.64 -2.65 -15.12
C LYS A 19 18.54 -3.65 -15.46
N SER A 20 18.64 -4.87 -14.93
CA SER A 20 17.65 -5.93 -15.15
C SER A 20 17.41 -6.73 -13.89
N PHE A 21 16.22 -7.28 -13.78
CA PHE A 21 15.79 -8.13 -12.67
C PHE A 21 14.88 -9.24 -13.19
N LYS A 22 15.27 -10.50 -12.95
CA LYS A 22 14.50 -11.68 -13.37
C LYS A 22 14.29 -12.59 -12.17
N LEU A 23 13.04 -12.96 -11.90
CA LEU A 23 12.72 -13.94 -10.87
C LEU A 23 13.16 -15.35 -11.26
N LYS A 24 13.55 -16.11 -10.24
CA LYS A 24 13.92 -17.51 -10.29
C LYS A 24 13.26 -18.22 -9.12
N PHE A 25 12.45 -19.23 -9.36
CA PHE A 25 11.76 -20.00 -8.34
C PHE A 25 11.31 -21.34 -8.89
N GLU A 26 11.03 -22.27 -8.00
CA GLU A 26 10.47 -23.59 -8.32
C GLU A 26 8.94 -23.52 -8.39
N ASP A 27 8.32 -24.45 -9.13
CA ASP A 27 6.86 -24.46 -9.33
C ASP A 27 6.06 -24.62 -8.03
N ASN A 28 6.65 -25.20 -6.99
CA ASN A 28 6.06 -25.40 -5.68
C ASN A 28 6.47 -24.35 -4.64
N TYR A 29 6.97 -23.19 -5.09
CA TYR A 29 7.36 -22.11 -4.19
C TYR A 29 6.23 -21.68 -3.27
N ASN A 30 6.56 -21.59 -1.96
CA ASN A 30 5.68 -21.12 -0.89
C ASN A 30 6.46 -20.24 0.09
N PHE A 31 6.01 -19.01 0.29
CA PHE A 31 6.69 -18.04 1.16
C PHE A 31 6.93 -18.56 2.59
N GLY A 32 5.97 -19.29 3.16
CA GLY A 32 6.08 -19.82 4.52
C GLY A 32 7.25 -20.80 4.66
N TYR A 33 7.36 -21.76 3.76
CA TYR A 33 8.41 -22.78 3.80
C TYR A 33 9.74 -22.30 3.23
N ASP A 34 9.69 -21.65 2.05
CA ASP A 34 10.90 -21.36 1.28
C ASP A 34 11.55 -20.03 1.68
N VAL A 35 10.86 -19.21 2.50
CA VAL A 35 11.43 -17.97 3.06
C VAL A 35 11.48 -18.03 4.58
N LEU A 36 10.34 -18.08 5.29
CA LEU A 36 10.34 -18.02 6.75
C LEU A 36 11.09 -19.21 7.36
N ASP A 37 10.75 -20.44 6.98
CA ASP A 37 11.40 -21.63 7.56
C ASP A 37 12.87 -21.74 7.14
N LYS A 38 13.20 -21.31 5.92
CA LYS A 38 14.61 -21.24 5.48
C LYS A 38 15.42 -20.20 6.24
N MET A 39 14.82 -19.06 6.60
CA MET A 39 15.47 -18.08 7.47
C MET A 39 15.60 -18.62 8.90
N ALA A 40 14.59 -19.31 9.42
CA ALA A 40 14.65 -19.97 10.73
C ALA A 40 15.73 -21.08 10.79
N GLU A 41 15.93 -21.83 9.69
CA GLU A 41 17.00 -22.84 9.59
C GLU A 41 18.39 -22.21 9.56
N LYS A 42 18.59 -21.14 8.76
CA LYS A 42 19.92 -20.59 8.46
C LYS A 42 20.36 -19.44 9.37
N ALA A 43 19.40 -18.71 9.93
CA ALA A 43 19.60 -17.56 10.79
C ALA A 43 18.56 -17.53 11.93
N PRO A 44 18.47 -18.59 12.75
CA PRO A 44 17.39 -18.79 13.73
C PRO A 44 17.24 -17.63 14.72
N ASN A 45 18.34 -17.02 15.11
CA ASN A 45 18.40 -15.96 16.11
C ASN A 45 18.30 -14.54 15.52
N ASP A 46 18.30 -14.41 14.19
CA ASP A 46 18.13 -13.11 13.58
C ASP A 46 16.70 -12.59 13.85
N ILE A 47 16.60 -11.31 14.19
CA ILE A 47 15.32 -10.67 14.48
C ILE A 47 14.52 -10.57 13.17
N ALA A 48 13.27 -11.04 13.22
CA ALA A 48 12.32 -10.96 12.12
C ALA A 48 11.28 -9.85 12.34
N LEU A 49 10.83 -9.66 13.61
CA LEU A 49 9.81 -8.69 13.97
C LEU A 49 10.11 -8.04 15.32
N VAL A 50 10.04 -6.71 15.36
CA VAL A 50 10.01 -5.91 16.59
C VAL A 50 8.63 -5.27 16.68
N TRP A 51 7.92 -5.50 17.77
CA TRP A 51 6.58 -4.96 17.99
C TRP A 51 6.53 -4.13 19.28
N THR A 52 5.78 -3.04 19.25
CA THR A 52 5.45 -2.24 20.43
C THR A 52 4.10 -1.56 20.27
N ASN A 53 3.51 -1.12 21.39
CA ASN A 53 2.27 -0.36 21.45
C ASN A 53 2.45 0.98 22.18
N PRO A 54 1.43 1.86 22.20
CA PRO A 54 1.48 3.13 22.92
C PRO A 54 1.62 3.02 24.45
N GLU A 55 1.27 1.87 25.02
CA GLU A 55 1.34 1.55 26.45
C GLU A 55 2.76 1.16 26.86
N GLY A 56 3.66 0.90 25.89
CA GLY A 56 5.06 0.59 26.13
C GLY A 56 5.35 -0.89 26.23
N GLU A 57 4.39 -1.76 25.89
CA GLU A 57 4.67 -3.17 25.75
C GLU A 57 5.56 -3.41 24.53
N GLU A 58 6.46 -4.38 24.63
CA GLU A 58 7.41 -4.72 23.58
C GLU A 58 7.49 -6.24 23.39
N ARG A 59 7.61 -6.65 22.13
CA ARG A 59 7.85 -8.03 21.75
C ARG A 59 8.88 -8.07 20.64
N ILE A 60 9.84 -8.98 20.75
CA ILE A 60 10.84 -9.26 19.73
C ILE A 60 10.73 -10.72 19.36
N PHE A 61 10.60 -10.98 18.07
CA PHE A 61 10.52 -12.33 17.53
C PHE A 61 11.67 -12.57 16.56
N THR A 62 12.33 -13.69 16.74
CA THR A 62 13.32 -14.21 15.79
C THR A 62 12.63 -14.94 14.64
N PHE A 63 13.37 -15.28 13.59
CA PHE A 63 12.84 -16.12 12.52
C PHE A 63 12.43 -17.51 13.04
N ALA A 64 13.20 -18.08 14.00
CA ALA A 64 12.83 -19.35 14.63
C ALA A 64 11.51 -19.25 15.39
N ASP A 65 11.28 -18.16 16.14
CA ASP A 65 10.02 -17.96 16.85
C ASP A 65 8.82 -17.88 15.90
N LEU A 66 8.93 -17.07 14.83
CA LEU A 66 7.83 -16.91 13.88
C LEU A 66 7.58 -18.18 13.07
N SER A 67 8.62 -18.94 12.71
CA SER A 67 8.47 -20.25 12.05
C SER A 67 7.67 -21.20 12.95
N ARG A 68 8.10 -21.37 14.20
CA ARG A 68 7.45 -22.21 15.20
C ARG A 68 6.00 -21.79 15.45
N LEU A 69 5.75 -20.49 15.68
CA LEU A 69 4.40 -19.97 15.90
C LEU A 69 3.50 -20.12 14.67
N SER A 70 4.06 -19.99 13.46
CA SER A 70 3.28 -20.20 12.24
C SER A 70 2.87 -21.66 12.04
N ASN A 71 3.72 -22.62 12.45
CA ASN A 71 3.36 -24.05 12.44
C ASN A 71 2.23 -24.33 13.43
N LYS A 72 2.34 -23.81 14.66
CA LYS A 72 1.29 -23.91 15.67
C LYS A 72 -0.04 -23.32 15.18
N ALA A 73 0.00 -22.12 14.61
CA ALA A 73 -1.18 -21.47 14.04
C ALA A 73 -1.79 -22.29 12.88
N ALA A 74 -0.95 -22.88 12.02
CA ALA A 74 -1.40 -23.76 10.95
C ALA A 74 -2.16 -24.97 11.51
N ASN A 75 -1.63 -25.63 12.54
CA ASN A 75 -2.28 -26.76 13.20
C ASN A 75 -3.62 -26.36 13.86
N VAL A 76 -3.73 -25.15 14.41
CA VAL A 76 -5.03 -24.64 14.88
C VAL A 76 -6.02 -24.54 13.73
N PHE A 77 -5.67 -23.93 12.61
CA PHE A 77 -6.59 -23.85 11.48
C PHE A 77 -7.00 -25.22 10.96
N LEU A 78 -6.08 -26.20 10.88
CA LEU A 78 -6.39 -27.58 10.51
C LEU A 78 -7.35 -28.24 11.50
N LYS A 79 -7.16 -28.06 12.82
CA LYS A 79 -8.07 -28.53 13.88
C LYS A 79 -9.50 -28.05 13.68
N TYR A 80 -9.65 -26.78 13.22
CA TYR A 80 -10.96 -26.19 12.93
C TYR A 80 -11.48 -26.46 11.51
N GLY A 81 -10.81 -27.34 10.76
CA GLY A 81 -11.29 -27.89 9.49
C GLY A 81 -11.02 -27.04 8.26
N ILE A 82 -10.07 -26.08 8.32
CA ILE A 82 -9.63 -25.33 7.14
C ILE A 82 -8.98 -26.27 6.11
N LYS A 83 -9.16 -25.97 4.84
CA LYS A 83 -8.59 -26.74 3.74
C LYS A 83 -7.83 -25.81 2.78
N LYS A 84 -6.87 -26.37 2.05
CA LYS A 84 -6.19 -25.68 0.95
C LYS A 84 -7.21 -25.03 -0.01
N GLY A 85 -6.98 -23.78 -0.37
CA GLY A 85 -7.87 -22.98 -1.22
C GLY A 85 -9.02 -22.29 -0.47
N ASP A 86 -9.28 -22.62 0.80
CA ASP A 86 -10.21 -21.87 1.64
C ASP A 86 -9.70 -20.44 1.87
N ARG A 87 -10.56 -19.57 2.37
CA ARG A 87 -10.29 -18.14 2.55
C ARG A 87 -10.55 -17.73 3.99
N VAL A 88 -9.60 -16.97 4.56
CA VAL A 88 -9.64 -16.48 5.94
C VAL A 88 -9.50 -14.96 5.98
N LEU A 89 -10.45 -14.29 6.62
CA LEU A 89 -10.43 -12.85 6.84
C LEU A 89 -9.53 -12.50 8.02
N LEU A 90 -8.59 -11.56 7.84
CA LEU A 90 -7.66 -11.10 8.87
C LEU A 90 -7.90 -9.62 9.20
N MET A 91 -8.48 -9.34 10.37
CA MET A 91 -8.75 -7.99 10.88
C MET A 91 -7.88 -7.69 12.12
N LEU A 92 -6.55 -7.81 11.95
CA LEU A 92 -5.57 -7.82 13.03
C LEU A 92 -4.79 -6.50 13.20
N LYS A 93 -5.24 -5.42 12.54
CA LYS A 93 -4.58 -4.09 12.66
C LYS A 93 -3.05 -4.19 12.47
N ARG A 94 -2.31 -3.98 13.57
CA ARG A 94 -0.85 -4.12 13.65
C ARG A 94 -0.45 -5.06 14.78
N ASN A 95 -1.37 -5.95 15.22
CA ASN A 95 -1.10 -6.96 16.23
C ASN A 95 -0.01 -7.92 15.73
N TYR A 96 0.92 -8.32 16.60
CA TYR A 96 2.04 -9.20 16.20
C TYR A 96 1.58 -10.58 15.73
N GLU A 97 0.39 -11.01 16.09
CA GLU A 97 -0.24 -12.25 15.63
C GLU A 97 -0.41 -12.31 14.12
N TYR A 98 -0.58 -11.18 13.47
CA TYR A 98 -0.73 -11.11 12.01
C TYR A 98 0.40 -11.84 11.28
N TRP A 99 1.66 -11.68 11.70
CA TRP A 99 2.82 -12.18 10.97
C TRP A 99 2.90 -13.70 10.95
N TYR A 100 2.72 -14.36 12.08
CA TYR A 100 2.72 -15.82 12.10
C TYR A 100 1.41 -16.44 11.61
N ILE A 101 0.25 -15.76 11.76
CA ILE A 101 -1.03 -16.22 11.24
C ILE A 101 -1.06 -16.14 9.70
N VAL A 102 -0.69 -15.01 9.10
CA VAL A 102 -0.67 -14.89 7.64
C VAL A 102 0.29 -15.90 7.01
N THR A 103 1.43 -16.14 7.65
CA THR A 103 2.41 -17.12 7.17
C THR A 103 1.90 -18.56 7.34
N ALA A 104 1.19 -18.87 8.42
CA ALA A 104 0.51 -20.14 8.60
C ALA A 104 -0.48 -20.43 7.47
N LEU A 105 -1.30 -19.43 7.11
CA LEU A 105 -2.24 -19.56 5.98
C LEU A 105 -1.50 -19.80 4.66
N HIS A 106 -0.38 -19.13 4.42
CA HIS A 106 0.45 -19.37 3.24
C HIS A 106 1.00 -20.79 3.21
N LYS A 107 1.50 -21.32 4.35
CA LYS A 107 1.96 -22.71 4.45
C LYS A 107 0.86 -23.71 4.07
N LEU A 108 -0.35 -23.46 4.51
CA LEU A 108 -1.50 -24.33 4.23
C LEU A 108 -2.08 -24.17 2.81
N GLY A 109 -1.59 -23.24 1.99
CA GLY A 109 -2.22 -22.87 0.72
C GLY A 109 -3.62 -22.28 0.90
N VAL A 110 -3.89 -21.66 2.05
CA VAL A 110 -5.12 -20.95 2.39
C VAL A 110 -4.96 -19.49 2.00
N VAL A 111 -5.99 -18.92 1.40
CA VAL A 111 -5.94 -17.55 0.90
C VAL A 111 -6.23 -16.55 2.03
N ALA A 112 -5.25 -15.76 2.38
CA ALA A 112 -5.40 -14.71 3.38
C ALA A 112 -6.13 -13.49 2.80
N ILE A 113 -7.07 -12.91 3.55
CA ILE A 113 -7.79 -11.69 3.19
C ILE A 113 -7.55 -10.64 4.28
N PRO A 114 -6.45 -9.89 4.22
CA PRO A 114 -6.24 -8.80 5.17
C PRO A 114 -7.28 -7.70 4.99
N ALA A 115 -7.83 -7.22 6.11
CA ALA A 115 -8.81 -6.14 6.13
C ALA A 115 -8.63 -5.25 7.36
N THR A 116 -9.08 -3.99 7.26
CA THR A 116 -9.09 -3.08 8.39
C THR A 116 -10.18 -3.44 9.39
N ASN A 117 -9.92 -3.18 10.67
CA ASN A 117 -10.90 -3.37 11.74
C ASN A 117 -12.06 -2.35 11.74
N MET A 118 -12.02 -1.37 10.85
CA MET A 118 -13.06 -0.33 10.70
C MET A 118 -14.24 -0.77 9.80
N LEU A 119 -14.31 -2.02 9.38
CA LEU A 119 -15.39 -2.54 8.55
C LEU A 119 -16.66 -2.68 9.37
N THR A 120 -17.80 -2.25 8.79
CA THR A 120 -19.14 -2.50 9.35
C THR A 120 -19.56 -3.97 9.12
N ALA A 121 -20.63 -4.40 9.77
CA ALA A 121 -21.18 -5.74 9.55
C ALA A 121 -21.61 -5.97 8.09
N GLU A 122 -22.16 -4.95 7.41
CA GLU A 122 -22.49 -5.01 5.99
C GLU A 122 -21.24 -5.17 5.10
N ASP A 123 -20.19 -4.41 5.40
CA ASP A 123 -18.91 -4.52 4.69
C ASP A 123 -18.30 -5.91 4.81
N ILE A 124 -18.41 -6.52 6.00
CA ILE A 124 -17.92 -7.88 6.27
C ILE A 124 -18.80 -8.89 5.53
N SER A 125 -20.14 -8.82 5.66
CA SER A 125 -21.08 -9.71 4.96
C SER A 125 -20.84 -9.71 3.45
N TYR A 126 -20.66 -8.53 2.85
CA TYR A 126 -20.32 -8.42 1.43
C TYR A 126 -19.06 -9.22 1.06
N ARG A 127 -17.98 -9.07 1.85
CA ARG A 127 -16.71 -9.78 1.60
C ARG A 127 -16.82 -11.27 1.81
N VAL A 128 -17.57 -11.68 2.85
CA VAL A 128 -17.84 -13.10 3.15
C VAL A 128 -18.55 -13.77 1.97
N ASN A 129 -19.56 -13.10 1.41
CA ASN A 129 -20.29 -13.60 0.26
C ASN A 129 -19.44 -13.65 -1.00
N VAL A 130 -18.81 -12.54 -1.37
CA VAL A 130 -18.01 -12.45 -2.61
C VAL A 130 -16.85 -13.43 -2.58
N ALA A 131 -16.13 -13.53 -1.46
CA ALA A 131 -14.95 -14.39 -1.36
C ALA A 131 -15.24 -15.75 -0.71
N ASN A 132 -16.48 -16.10 -0.37
CA ASN A 132 -16.84 -17.35 0.31
C ASN A 132 -15.91 -17.66 1.51
N ILE A 133 -15.76 -16.67 2.41
CA ILE A 133 -14.86 -16.73 3.56
C ILE A 133 -15.34 -17.78 4.55
N LYS A 134 -14.42 -18.61 5.08
CA LYS A 134 -14.73 -19.71 6.00
C LYS A 134 -14.49 -19.35 7.45
N MET A 135 -13.46 -18.59 7.73
CA MET A 135 -13.04 -18.19 9.06
C MET A 135 -12.60 -16.74 9.08
N ALA A 136 -12.66 -16.11 10.25
CA ALA A 136 -12.11 -14.78 10.48
C ALA A 136 -11.23 -14.77 11.73
N VAL A 137 -10.19 -13.95 11.72
CA VAL A 137 -9.34 -13.67 12.88
C VAL A 137 -9.32 -12.16 13.11
N CYS A 138 -9.59 -11.70 14.32
CA CYS A 138 -9.60 -10.27 14.62
C CYS A 138 -8.84 -9.88 15.89
N THR A 139 -8.58 -8.59 15.97
CA THR A 139 -8.07 -7.92 17.17
C THR A 139 -9.12 -7.96 18.30
N PRO A 140 -8.74 -7.93 19.59
CA PRO A 140 -9.66 -7.89 20.73
C PRO A 140 -10.31 -6.51 20.86
N ASN A 141 -11.22 -6.20 19.95
CA ASN A 141 -11.99 -4.96 19.94
C ASN A 141 -13.48 -5.30 19.85
N SER A 142 -14.26 -4.89 20.85
CA SER A 142 -15.68 -5.26 20.97
C SER A 142 -16.50 -4.93 19.73
N GLU A 143 -16.34 -3.75 19.15
CA GLU A 143 -17.07 -3.33 17.95
C GLU A 143 -16.73 -4.21 16.75
N THR A 144 -15.43 -4.50 16.53
CA THR A 144 -14.98 -5.40 15.47
C THR A 144 -15.56 -6.81 15.63
N ILE A 145 -15.59 -7.32 16.86
CA ILE A 145 -16.11 -8.65 17.19
C ILE A 145 -17.63 -8.70 16.96
N GLU A 146 -18.38 -7.71 17.43
CA GLU A 146 -19.84 -7.61 17.23
C GLU A 146 -20.20 -7.57 15.73
N HIS A 147 -19.45 -6.80 14.93
CA HIS A 147 -19.63 -6.76 13.49
C HIS A 147 -19.36 -8.11 12.83
N LEU A 148 -18.30 -8.82 13.26
CA LEU A 148 -17.97 -10.16 12.75
C LEU A 148 -19.02 -11.20 13.14
N LEU A 149 -19.47 -11.23 14.39
CA LEU A 149 -20.52 -12.15 14.85
C LEU A 149 -21.85 -11.86 14.15
N THR A 150 -22.20 -10.59 13.94
CA THR A 150 -23.37 -10.21 13.16
C THR A 150 -23.29 -10.73 11.73
N ALA A 151 -22.12 -10.59 11.07
CA ALA A 151 -21.90 -11.12 9.73
C ALA A 151 -21.94 -12.66 9.73
N ALA A 152 -21.33 -13.32 10.71
CA ALA A 152 -21.34 -14.80 10.84
C ALA A 152 -22.77 -15.35 11.01
N ASN A 153 -23.64 -14.65 11.71
CA ASN A 153 -25.05 -15.03 11.85
C ASN A 153 -25.86 -14.87 10.56
N ARG A 154 -25.44 -13.95 9.67
CA ARG A 154 -26.11 -13.71 8.37
C ARG A 154 -25.58 -14.66 7.28
N GLU A 155 -24.30 -14.98 7.33
CA GLU A 155 -23.57 -15.61 6.23
C GLU A 155 -23.17 -17.05 6.57
N ASN A 156 -23.80 -18.00 5.91
CA ASN A 156 -23.59 -19.44 6.20
C ASN A 156 -22.15 -19.94 5.97
N SER A 157 -21.31 -19.23 5.20
CA SER A 157 -19.94 -19.66 4.92
C SER A 157 -18.96 -19.36 6.05
N LEU A 158 -19.17 -18.29 6.83
CA LEU A 158 -18.31 -17.90 7.95
C LEU A 158 -18.65 -18.74 9.19
N LYS A 159 -17.84 -19.77 9.46
CA LYS A 159 -18.11 -20.79 10.50
C LYS A 159 -17.46 -20.49 11.84
N THR A 160 -16.29 -19.84 11.84
CA THR A 160 -15.50 -19.62 13.06
C THR A 160 -14.94 -18.21 13.07
N VAL A 161 -15.14 -17.53 14.19
CA VAL A 161 -14.54 -16.24 14.48
C VAL A 161 -13.50 -16.43 15.59
N PHE A 162 -12.25 -16.16 15.28
CA PHE A 162 -11.15 -16.16 16.23
C PHE A 162 -10.86 -14.75 16.72
N VAL A 163 -10.56 -14.61 18.01
CA VAL A 163 -10.12 -13.36 18.63
C VAL A 163 -8.72 -13.55 19.21
N ALA A 164 -7.83 -12.61 18.96
CA ALA A 164 -6.49 -12.61 19.54
C ALA A 164 -6.53 -12.23 21.03
N ARG A 165 -5.73 -12.91 21.87
CA ARG A 165 -5.40 -12.56 23.27
C ARG A 165 -6.54 -12.66 24.28
N GLU A 166 -7.78 -12.40 23.92
CA GLU A 166 -8.90 -12.27 24.86
C GLU A 166 -10.01 -13.27 24.54
N ASP A 167 -10.80 -13.62 25.57
CA ASP A 167 -11.97 -14.47 25.45
C ASP A 167 -13.23 -13.63 25.25
N PHE A 168 -14.05 -13.97 24.26
CA PHE A 168 -15.36 -13.35 24.01
C PHE A 168 -16.38 -14.43 23.70
N ASP A 169 -17.60 -14.26 24.19
CA ASP A 169 -18.70 -15.20 23.93
C ASP A 169 -18.95 -15.35 22.42
N GLY A 170 -19.14 -16.60 22.01
CA GLY A 170 -19.36 -16.94 20.60
C GLY A 170 -18.12 -16.92 19.72
N THR A 171 -16.94 -16.76 20.30
CA THR A 171 -15.65 -16.75 19.59
C THR A 171 -14.66 -17.76 20.16
N VAL A 172 -13.54 -17.94 19.47
CA VAL A 172 -12.42 -18.78 19.91
C VAL A 172 -11.19 -17.90 20.16
N ASN A 173 -10.56 -18.03 21.31
CA ASN A 173 -9.30 -17.35 21.61
C ASN A 173 -8.15 -18.04 20.87
N ILE A 174 -7.74 -17.45 19.74
CA ILE A 174 -6.70 -18.05 18.89
C ILE A 174 -5.34 -18.10 19.58
N THR A 175 -5.03 -17.15 20.46
CA THR A 175 -3.74 -17.12 21.18
C THR A 175 -3.61 -18.35 22.09
N LYS A 176 -4.64 -18.67 22.88
CA LYS A 176 -4.67 -19.88 23.72
C LYS A 176 -4.57 -21.15 22.89
N GLU A 177 -5.34 -21.24 21.82
CA GLU A 177 -5.28 -22.40 20.92
C GLU A 177 -3.87 -22.62 20.34
N ILE A 178 -3.18 -21.53 19.96
CA ILE A 178 -1.81 -21.60 19.43
C ILE A 178 -0.79 -21.99 20.53
N GLU A 179 -0.96 -21.54 21.76
CA GLU A 179 -0.10 -21.95 22.88
C GLU A 179 -0.06 -23.46 23.06
N ASP A 180 -1.22 -24.11 22.96
CA ASP A 180 -1.40 -25.54 23.18
C ASP A 180 -1.14 -26.42 21.95
N ALA A 181 -1.05 -25.83 20.75
CA ALA A 181 -0.89 -26.55 19.50
C ALA A 181 0.54 -27.11 19.32
N SER A 182 0.67 -28.21 18.54
CA SER A 182 1.96 -28.72 18.07
C SER A 182 2.64 -27.73 17.13
N ASP A 183 3.97 -27.65 17.18
CA ASP A 183 4.80 -26.92 16.23
C ASP A 183 5.37 -27.80 15.09
N GLU A 184 5.07 -29.09 15.11
CA GLU A 184 5.33 -29.97 13.98
C GLU A 184 4.27 -29.78 12.89
N LEU A 185 4.70 -29.52 11.67
CA LEU A 185 3.82 -29.31 10.52
C LEU A 185 4.41 -29.97 9.28
N GLU A 186 3.70 -30.91 8.69
CA GLU A 186 4.05 -31.47 7.39
C GLU A 186 3.83 -30.41 6.29
N ARG A 187 4.76 -30.36 5.31
CA ARG A 187 4.63 -29.44 4.19
C ARG A 187 3.38 -29.76 3.37
N VAL A 188 2.50 -28.79 3.25
CA VAL A 188 1.37 -28.85 2.32
C VAL A 188 1.84 -28.43 0.93
N GLU A 189 1.63 -29.31 -0.06
CA GLU A 189 2.01 -29.01 -1.44
C GLU A 189 1.17 -27.88 -2.01
N THR A 190 1.84 -26.82 -2.49
CA THR A 190 1.25 -25.66 -3.15
C THR A 190 1.96 -25.41 -4.47
N LYS A 191 1.31 -24.69 -5.39
CA LYS A 191 1.95 -24.19 -6.61
C LYS A 191 2.19 -22.69 -6.47
N ALA A 192 3.27 -22.22 -7.08
CA ALA A 192 3.64 -20.80 -7.05
C ALA A 192 2.58 -19.86 -7.65
N ASP A 193 1.79 -20.35 -8.59
CA ASP A 193 0.70 -19.61 -9.25
C ASP A 193 -0.68 -19.76 -8.58
N GLU A 194 -0.79 -20.57 -7.50
CA GLU A 194 -2.03 -20.66 -6.71
C GLU A 194 -2.30 -19.36 -5.94
N PRO A 195 -3.59 -19.00 -5.73
CA PRO A 195 -3.97 -17.84 -4.96
C PRO A 195 -3.42 -17.87 -3.52
N MET A 196 -2.83 -16.78 -3.07
CA MET A 196 -2.24 -16.60 -1.73
C MET A 196 -2.93 -15.49 -0.93
N LEU A 197 -3.26 -14.39 -1.61
CA LEU A 197 -3.79 -13.16 -0.99
C LEU A 197 -4.97 -12.61 -1.80
N ILE A 198 -5.92 -12.02 -1.10
CA ILE A 198 -6.97 -11.18 -1.68
C ILE A 198 -7.00 -9.85 -0.95
N TYR A 199 -6.97 -8.74 -1.70
CA TYR A 199 -7.21 -7.41 -1.18
C TYR A 199 -8.50 -6.84 -1.74
N PHE A 200 -9.36 -6.33 -0.85
CA PHE A 200 -10.55 -5.59 -1.27
C PHE A 200 -10.19 -4.11 -1.44
N THR A 201 -10.37 -3.59 -2.65
CA THR A 201 -10.07 -2.20 -3.00
C THR A 201 -11.34 -1.41 -3.24
N SER A 202 -11.35 -0.13 -2.86
CA SER A 202 -12.47 0.76 -3.17
C SER A 202 -12.56 0.98 -4.68
N GLY A 203 -13.56 0.36 -5.30
CA GLY A 203 -13.86 0.57 -6.73
C GLY A 203 -14.52 1.93 -6.99
N THR A 204 -14.43 2.42 -8.23
CA THR A 204 -15.16 3.60 -8.72
C THR A 204 -16.67 3.34 -8.85
N THR A 205 -17.11 2.09 -8.83
CA THR A 205 -18.48 1.61 -9.07
C THR A 205 -19.30 1.32 -7.81
N GLY A 206 -18.81 1.66 -6.61
CA GLY A 206 -19.54 1.54 -5.34
C GLY A 206 -19.03 0.41 -4.43
N TYR A 207 -19.06 -0.85 -4.85
CA TYR A 207 -18.59 -1.98 -4.04
C TYR A 207 -17.10 -2.27 -4.22
N PRO A 208 -16.39 -2.72 -3.15
CA PRO A 208 -14.97 -3.07 -3.23
C PRO A 208 -14.72 -4.27 -4.15
N LYS A 209 -13.66 -4.21 -4.96
CA LYS A 209 -13.21 -5.30 -5.82
C LYS A 209 -12.25 -6.23 -5.08
N ALA A 210 -12.40 -7.53 -5.25
CA ALA A 210 -11.55 -8.56 -4.63
C ALA A 210 -10.37 -8.90 -5.55
N VAL A 211 -9.24 -8.27 -5.34
CA VAL A 211 -7.99 -8.42 -6.11
C VAL A 211 -7.22 -9.65 -5.64
N VAL A 212 -6.96 -10.59 -6.52
CA VAL A 212 -6.29 -11.87 -6.21
C VAL A 212 -4.80 -11.82 -6.57
N HIS A 213 -3.93 -12.22 -5.62
CA HIS A 213 -2.51 -12.44 -5.85
C HIS A 213 -2.10 -13.88 -5.54
N ASN A 214 -1.13 -14.41 -6.29
CA ASN A 214 -0.55 -15.72 -6.10
C ASN A 214 0.73 -15.69 -5.24
N HIS A 215 1.35 -16.86 -4.97
CA HIS A 215 2.57 -16.94 -4.16
C HIS A 215 3.75 -16.15 -4.77
N ILE A 216 3.84 -16.05 -6.10
CA ILE A 216 4.92 -15.30 -6.81
C ILE A 216 4.92 -13.82 -6.42
N TYR A 217 3.76 -13.25 -6.05
CA TYR A 217 3.63 -11.87 -5.61
C TYR A 217 4.62 -11.53 -4.49
N SER A 218 4.85 -12.44 -3.55
CA SER A 218 5.78 -12.23 -2.44
C SER A 218 7.23 -12.03 -2.91
N LEU A 219 7.67 -12.73 -3.96
CA LEU A 219 9.00 -12.57 -4.56
C LEU A 219 9.16 -11.24 -5.30
N CYS A 220 8.09 -10.75 -5.91
CA CYS A 220 8.12 -9.47 -6.63
C CYS A 220 8.41 -8.29 -5.69
N HIS A 221 8.18 -8.44 -4.38
CA HIS A 221 8.52 -7.44 -3.37
C HIS A 221 10.02 -7.34 -3.03
N ILE A 222 10.88 -8.19 -3.61
CA ILE A 222 12.34 -8.01 -3.52
C ILE A 222 12.71 -6.61 -4.05
N ILE A 223 12.17 -6.18 -5.18
CA ILE A 223 12.43 -4.84 -5.73
C ILE A 223 11.94 -3.75 -4.78
N SER A 224 10.74 -3.91 -4.22
CA SER A 224 10.17 -2.92 -3.30
C SER A 224 11.06 -2.74 -2.06
N ALA A 225 11.52 -3.82 -1.47
CA ALA A 225 12.29 -3.77 -0.25
C ALA A 225 13.74 -3.36 -0.49
N LYS A 226 14.43 -4.07 -1.41
CA LYS A 226 15.87 -3.89 -1.61
C LYS A 226 16.22 -2.59 -2.33
N TYR A 227 15.47 -2.26 -3.39
CA TYR A 227 15.86 -1.18 -4.31
C TYR A 227 15.08 0.11 -4.10
N TRP A 228 13.83 0.03 -3.62
CA TRP A 228 13.05 1.23 -3.34
C TRP A 228 13.07 1.64 -1.87
N GLN A 229 12.92 0.70 -0.93
CA GLN A 229 13.01 0.99 0.52
C GLN A 229 14.44 0.87 1.06
N ASN A 230 15.36 0.40 0.22
CA ASN A 230 16.78 0.24 0.51
C ASN A 230 17.05 -0.50 1.83
N VAL A 231 16.24 -1.55 2.11
CA VAL A 231 16.44 -2.35 3.32
C VAL A 231 17.75 -3.13 3.23
N LYS A 232 18.42 -3.26 4.37
CA LYS A 232 19.72 -3.97 4.50
C LYS A 232 19.56 -5.17 5.41
N GLU A 233 20.40 -6.17 5.20
CA GLU A 233 20.55 -7.30 6.10
C GLU A 233 20.88 -6.79 7.51
N GLY A 234 20.19 -7.33 8.53
CA GLY A 234 20.34 -6.91 9.93
C GLY A 234 19.76 -5.52 10.25
N GLY A 235 19.20 -4.81 9.26
CA GLY A 235 18.51 -3.54 9.49
C GLY A 235 17.11 -3.73 10.07
N LEU A 236 16.46 -2.60 10.44
CA LEU A 236 15.10 -2.55 10.93
C LEU A 236 14.27 -1.61 10.04
N HIS A 237 13.32 -2.18 9.29
CA HIS A 237 12.41 -1.40 8.44
C HIS A 237 11.11 -1.09 9.15
N PHE A 238 10.69 0.17 9.14
CA PHE A 238 9.41 0.60 9.67
C PHE A 238 8.49 1.19 8.60
N SER A 239 7.35 0.53 8.37
CA SER A 239 6.25 1.10 7.61
C SER A 239 5.05 1.33 8.54
N ILE A 240 4.44 2.53 8.49
CA ILE A 240 3.25 2.84 9.31
C ILE A 240 1.95 2.27 8.75
N ALA A 241 1.99 1.61 7.58
CA ALA A 241 0.81 1.00 6.99
C ALA A 241 0.16 0.01 7.95
N GLU A 242 -1.17 -0.02 7.98
CA GLU A 242 -1.94 -1.07 8.67
C GLU A 242 -1.94 -2.34 7.84
N THR A 243 -1.96 -3.52 8.50
CA THR A 243 -1.88 -4.81 7.81
C THR A 243 -3.08 -5.12 6.93
N GLY A 244 -4.23 -4.49 7.18
CA GLY A 244 -5.44 -4.62 6.37
C GLY A 244 -5.38 -4.03 4.96
N TRP A 245 -4.28 -3.36 4.60
CA TRP A 245 -4.11 -2.73 3.28
C TRP A 245 -2.98 -3.37 2.48
N ALA A 246 -3.14 -3.45 1.16
CA ALA A 246 -2.12 -3.98 0.24
C ALA A 246 -0.74 -3.32 0.43
N LYS A 247 -0.69 -2.06 0.87
CA LYS A 247 0.55 -1.34 1.19
C LYS A 247 1.40 -2.05 2.26
N ALA A 248 0.80 -2.88 3.12
CA ALA A 248 1.55 -3.66 4.10
C ALA A 248 2.46 -4.72 3.44
N SER A 249 2.05 -5.31 2.32
CA SER A 249 2.88 -6.26 1.57
C SER A 249 4.18 -5.64 1.06
N TYR A 250 4.18 -4.35 0.78
CA TYR A 250 5.38 -3.63 0.30
C TYR A 250 6.43 -3.41 1.39
N GLY A 251 6.04 -3.32 2.66
CA GLY A 251 6.97 -2.88 3.70
C GLY A 251 6.83 -3.56 5.05
N LYS A 252 6.14 -4.71 5.15
CA LYS A 252 5.92 -5.32 6.48
C LYS A 252 6.17 -6.83 6.56
N ILE A 253 6.59 -7.47 5.47
CA ILE A 253 6.77 -8.92 5.52
C ILE A 253 7.68 -9.46 4.40
N TYR A 254 7.22 -9.46 3.14
CA TYR A 254 7.80 -10.30 2.08
C TYR A 254 9.23 -9.93 1.72
N GLY A 255 9.42 -8.79 1.09
CA GLY A 255 10.73 -8.36 0.61
C GLY A 255 11.71 -8.10 1.74
N GLN A 256 11.24 -7.64 2.91
CA GLN A 256 12.07 -7.38 4.07
C GLN A 256 12.71 -8.68 4.57
N TRP A 257 11.93 -9.73 4.78
CA TRP A 257 12.47 -11.01 5.24
C TRP A 257 13.36 -11.70 4.19
N LEU A 258 13.00 -11.60 2.91
CA LEU A 258 13.85 -12.07 1.81
C LEU A 258 15.24 -11.38 1.83
N CYS A 259 15.29 -10.12 2.20
CA CYS A 259 16.53 -9.35 2.32
C CYS A 259 17.25 -9.53 3.68
N GLY A 260 16.69 -10.31 4.61
CA GLY A 260 17.25 -10.48 5.96
C GLY A 260 17.12 -9.23 6.83
N CYS A 261 16.09 -8.43 6.60
CA CYS A 261 15.78 -7.21 7.35
C CYS A 261 14.60 -7.45 8.29
N ALA A 262 14.75 -7.05 9.55
CA ALA A 262 13.67 -7.07 10.52
C ALA A 262 12.57 -6.04 10.18
N VAL A 263 11.35 -6.32 10.62
CA VAL A 263 10.19 -5.43 10.47
C VAL A 263 9.83 -4.82 11.81
N MET A 264 9.62 -3.50 11.83
CA MET A 264 9.06 -2.78 12.98
C MET A 264 7.55 -2.65 12.83
N ALA A 265 6.81 -3.03 13.87
CA ALA A 265 5.37 -2.81 14.00
C ALA A 265 5.08 -1.97 15.24
N PHE A 266 4.44 -0.82 15.05
CA PHE A 266 3.92 0.01 16.11
C PHE A 266 2.39 -0.03 16.06
N ASP A 267 1.78 -0.63 17.09
CA ASP A 267 0.34 -0.91 17.15
C ASP A 267 -0.39 0.26 17.82
N PHE A 268 -0.77 1.25 17.04
CA PHE A 268 -1.48 2.43 17.49
C PHE A 268 -2.89 2.52 16.90
N ASP A 269 -3.84 3.09 17.64
CA ASP A 269 -5.18 3.42 17.15
C ASP A 269 -5.22 4.80 16.52
N LYS A 270 -4.66 5.80 17.21
CA LYS A 270 -4.59 7.18 16.74
C LYS A 270 -3.20 7.51 16.21
N PHE A 271 -3.15 8.04 14.97
CA PHE A 271 -1.93 8.56 14.39
C PHE A 271 -1.37 9.71 15.25
N SER A 272 -0.13 9.55 15.69
CA SER A 272 0.59 10.56 16.48
C SER A 272 2.02 10.71 15.95
N PRO A 273 2.34 11.82 15.28
CA PRO A 273 3.68 12.06 14.73
C PRO A 273 4.77 11.93 15.80
N SER A 274 4.54 12.47 16.99
CA SER A 274 5.53 12.43 18.09
C SER A 274 5.78 11.02 18.59
N LYS A 275 4.76 10.17 18.71
CA LYS A 275 4.93 8.77 19.14
C LYS A 275 5.69 7.97 18.09
N ILE A 276 5.38 8.17 16.79
CA ILE A 276 6.08 7.50 15.68
C ILE A 276 7.56 7.90 15.64
N LEU A 277 7.87 9.20 15.73
CA LEU A 277 9.26 9.67 15.74
C LEU A 277 10.05 9.14 16.95
N LYS A 278 9.42 9.04 18.14
CA LYS A 278 10.03 8.39 19.31
C LYS A 278 10.28 6.89 19.12
N VAL A 279 9.41 6.19 18.40
CA VAL A 279 9.63 4.77 18.05
C VAL A 279 10.84 4.63 17.13
N ILE A 280 10.98 5.50 16.10
CA ILE A 280 12.14 5.51 15.22
C ILE A 280 13.43 5.74 16.02
N GLU A 281 13.44 6.73 16.90
CA GLU A 281 14.55 7.07 17.79
C GLU A 281 14.92 5.90 18.73
N LYS A 282 13.93 5.34 19.43
CA LYS A 282 14.12 4.30 20.44
C LYS A 282 14.65 3.00 19.86
N PHE A 283 14.05 2.52 18.77
CA PHE A 283 14.39 1.23 18.18
C PHE A 283 15.46 1.32 17.09
N LYS A 284 16.02 2.51 16.87
CA LYS A 284 17.08 2.74 15.88
C LYS A 284 16.70 2.20 14.50
N VAL A 285 15.52 2.59 14.03
CA VAL A 285 15.01 2.23 12.71
C VAL A 285 15.99 2.70 11.63
N THR A 286 16.31 1.82 10.68
CA THR A 286 17.29 2.11 9.62
C THR A 286 16.65 2.60 8.32
N SER A 287 15.44 2.12 8.00
CA SER A 287 14.67 2.60 6.84
C SER A 287 13.20 2.79 7.20
N PHE A 288 12.59 3.85 6.69
CA PHE A 288 11.24 4.25 7.05
C PHE A 288 10.37 4.54 5.84
N CYS A 289 9.14 4.01 5.82
CA CYS A 289 8.16 4.24 4.77
C CYS A 289 6.85 4.79 5.33
N ALA A 290 6.43 5.95 4.84
CA ALA A 290 5.18 6.58 5.20
C ALA A 290 4.50 7.26 3.99
N PRO A 291 3.17 7.49 4.01
CA PRO A 291 2.52 8.28 2.96
C PRO A 291 2.91 9.77 3.05
N PRO A 292 2.84 10.52 1.95
CA PRO A 292 3.12 11.96 1.92
C PRO A 292 2.38 12.77 2.98
N THR A 293 1.12 12.41 3.25
CA THR A 293 0.31 13.04 4.31
C THR A 293 0.97 12.92 5.68
N ALA A 294 1.56 11.77 6.02
CA ALA A 294 2.25 11.58 7.30
C ALA A 294 3.52 12.44 7.38
N TYR A 295 4.29 12.54 6.31
CA TYR A 295 5.49 13.40 6.26
C TYR A 295 5.16 14.86 6.54
N ARG A 296 4.03 15.39 6.05
CA ARG A 296 3.57 16.76 6.39
C ARG A 296 3.42 16.95 7.90
N TYR A 297 2.84 15.98 8.59
CA TYR A 297 2.68 16.03 10.05
C TYR A 297 4.01 15.90 10.78
N PHE A 298 4.94 15.06 10.29
CA PHE A 298 6.27 14.94 10.88
C PHE A 298 7.07 16.24 10.75
N VAL A 299 7.06 16.88 9.57
CA VAL A 299 7.69 18.20 9.34
C VAL A 299 7.10 19.25 10.27
N LYS A 300 5.76 19.34 10.39
CA LYS A 300 5.08 20.27 11.31
C LYS A 300 5.46 20.02 12.78
N LYS A 301 5.69 18.77 13.14
CA LYS A 301 6.12 18.39 14.51
C LYS A 301 7.58 18.75 14.78
N GLY A 302 8.41 18.80 13.74
CA GLY A 302 9.85 19.06 13.81
C GLY A 302 10.64 17.77 14.00
N MET A 303 11.01 17.11 12.89
CA MET A 303 11.75 15.84 12.89
C MET A 303 13.14 16.00 13.54
N GLN A 304 13.76 17.16 13.37
CA GLN A 304 15.09 17.49 13.94
C GLN A 304 15.12 17.54 15.49
N LYS A 305 13.98 17.42 16.15
CA LYS A 305 13.87 17.35 17.63
C LYS A 305 14.09 15.95 18.19
N TYR A 306 14.25 14.96 17.31
CA TYR A 306 14.41 13.54 17.65
C TYR A 306 15.76 13.04 17.10
N ASP A 307 16.36 12.08 17.79
CA ASP A 307 17.56 11.40 17.27
C ASP A 307 17.18 10.42 16.17
N LEU A 308 17.23 10.89 14.94
CA LEU A 308 16.95 10.09 13.74
C LEU A 308 18.24 9.65 13.03
N SER A 309 19.40 9.69 13.70
CA SER A 309 20.71 9.37 13.13
C SER A 309 20.85 7.92 12.62
N SER A 310 19.99 7.02 13.11
CA SER A 310 19.91 5.64 12.61
C SER A 310 19.23 5.49 11.26
N LEU A 311 18.41 6.48 10.85
CA LEU A 311 17.75 6.46 9.55
C LEU A 311 18.76 6.67 8.42
N GLU A 312 18.79 5.72 7.52
CA GLU A 312 19.62 5.74 6.32
C GLU A 312 18.79 6.02 5.06
N TYR A 313 17.46 5.80 5.13
CA TYR A 313 16.61 5.89 3.95
C TYR A 313 15.13 6.18 4.30
N LEU A 314 14.52 7.03 3.47
CA LEU A 314 13.11 7.35 3.55
C LEU A 314 12.40 6.99 2.24
N ALA A 315 11.25 6.33 2.33
CA ALA A 315 10.42 5.99 1.19
C ALA A 315 8.99 6.51 1.36
N THR A 316 8.33 6.81 0.26
CA THR A 316 6.94 7.28 0.27
C THR A 316 6.16 6.75 -0.93
N ALA A 317 4.89 6.44 -0.72
CA ALA A 317 3.97 5.98 -1.78
C ALA A 317 2.51 6.15 -1.37
N GLY A 318 1.61 5.97 -2.35
CA GLY A 318 0.15 5.94 -2.15
C GLY A 318 -0.55 7.25 -2.48
N GLU A 319 0.17 8.34 -2.48
CA GLU A 319 -0.20 9.68 -2.94
C GLU A 319 1.03 10.28 -3.59
N ALA A 320 0.87 11.31 -4.43
CA ALA A 320 2.02 12.02 -4.95
C ALA A 320 2.61 12.95 -3.87
N LEU A 321 3.92 12.97 -3.76
CA LEU A 321 4.65 13.78 -2.78
C LEU A 321 4.75 15.24 -3.26
N ASN A 322 4.30 16.17 -2.42
CA ASN A 322 4.51 17.59 -2.71
C ASN A 322 6.00 17.94 -2.55
N PRO A 323 6.64 18.56 -3.55
CA PRO A 323 8.06 18.91 -3.50
C PRO A 323 8.47 19.77 -2.28
N ILE A 324 7.58 20.64 -1.80
CA ILE A 324 7.83 21.44 -0.58
C ILE A 324 7.96 20.56 0.65
N VAL A 325 7.11 19.53 0.75
CA VAL A 325 7.18 18.58 1.86
C VAL A 325 8.47 17.76 1.79
N ALA A 326 8.85 17.33 0.59
CA ALA A 326 10.10 16.60 0.36
C ALA A 326 11.32 17.43 0.78
N GLU A 327 11.37 18.69 0.36
CA GLU A 327 12.44 19.62 0.71
C GLU A 327 12.47 19.88 2.22
N ALA A 328 11.32 20.09 2.86
CA ALA A 328 11.24 20.30 4.30
C ALA A 328 11.70 19.07 5.10
N VAL A 329 11.42 17.84 4.61
CA VAL A 329 11.95 16.60 5.21
C VAL A 329 13.46 16.56 5.07
N TYR A 330 13.99 16.86 3.88
CA TYR A 330 15.44 16.92 3.63
C TYR A 330 16.15 17.91 4.57
N GLN A 331 15.63 19.11 4.71
CA GLN A 331 16.20 20.14 5.60
C GLN A 331 16.22 19.71 7.07
N GLN A 332 15.29 18.83 7.50
CA GLN A 332 15.21 18.38 8.89
C GLN A 332 15.94 17.05 9.16
N THR A 333 16.22 16.26 8.13
CA THR A 333 16.79 14.90 8.30
C THR A 333 18.06 14.64 7.48
N GLY A 334 18.32 15.45 6.46
CA GLY A 334 19.34 15.17 5.45
C GLY A 334 18.98 14.08 4.45
N LEU A 335 17.73 13.55 4.50
CA LEU A 335 17.26 12.45 3.64
C LEU A 335 16.07 12.88 2.78
N HIS A 336 16.11 12.53 1.49
CA HIS A 336 14.96 12.70 0.60
C HIS A 336 14.02 11.50 0.68
N PRO A 337 12.67 11.71 0.84
CA PRO A 337 11.71 10.63 0.70
C PRO A 337 11.63 10.17 -0.77
N MET A 338 12.01 8.94 -1.04
CA MET A 338 12.03 8.34 -2.37
C MET A 338 10.64 7.84 -2.74
N GLU A 339 10.06 8.40 -3.81
CA GLU A 339 8.71 8.04 -4.25
C GLU A 339 8.70 6.70 -4.97
N GLY A 340 7.60 5.94 -4.75
CA GLY A 340 7.30 4.72 -5.47
C GLY A 340 5.80 4.67 -5.82
N TYR A 341 5.52 4.13 -7.00
CA TYR A 341 4.18 3.98 -7.54
C TYR A 341 3.84 2.51 -7.80
N GLY A 342 2.66 2.13 -7.38
CA GLY A 342 2.03 0.84 -7.61
C GLY A 342 0.58 0.90 -7.14
N GLN A 343 -0.16 -0.18 -7.37
CA GLN A 343 -1.58 -0.29 -7.01
C GLN A 343 -1.81 -1.52 -6.13
N SER A 344 -3.04 -1.72 -5.68
CA SER A 344 -3.42 -2.98 -5.02
C SER A 344 -3.34 -4.17 -5.97
N GLU A 345 -3.52 -3.92 -7.25
CA GLU A 345 -3.44 -4.87 -8.36
C GLU A 345 -1.99 -5.22 -8.77
N THR A 346 -0.99 -4.49 -8.28
CA THR A 346 0.40 -4.63 -8.73
C THR A 346 1.38 -4.65 -7.57
N THR A 347 2.64 -4.97 -7.84
CA THR A 347 3.75 -4.56 -6.99
C THR A 347 4.29 -3.20 -7.47
N LEU A 348 5.54 -2.86 -7.14
CA LEU A 348 6.17 -1.58 -7.47
C LEU A 348 6.42 -1.47 -8.97
N LEU A 349 5.63 -0.65 -9.67
CA LEU A 349 5.74 -0.44 -11.13
C LEU A 349 6.80 0.60 -11.49
N ILE A 350 6.80 1.73 -10.79
CA ILE A 350 7.67 2.88 -11.06
C ILE A 350 8.19 3.39 -9.72
N ALA A 351 9.47 3.72 -9.62
CA ALA A 351 10.04 4.26 -8.38
C ALA A 351 11.36 5.02 -8.62
N ASN A 352 11.69 5.89 -7.66
CA ASN A 352 13.04 6.37 -7.46
C ASN A 352 13.83 5.27 -6.73
N LEU A 353 14.50 4.40 -7.48
CA LEU A 353 15.26 3.29 -6.93
C LEU A 353 16.59 3.78 -6.33
N ASN A 354 17.10 3.04 -5.34
CA ASN A 354 18.41 3.32 -4.74
C ASN A 354 19.52 3.34 -5.81
N GLY A 355 20.44 4.28 -5.69
CA GLY A 355 21.50 4.51 -6.67
C GLY A 355 21.10 5.41 -7.84
N THR A 356 19.83 5.79 -7.97
CA THR A 356 19.38 6.78 -8.96
C THR A 356 19.39 8.19 -8.35
N HIS A 357 19.65 9.21 -9.20
CA HIS A 357 19.45 10.62 -8.82
C HIS A 357 17.94 10.92 -8.86
N GLY A 358 17.21 10.63 -7.76
CA GLY A 358 15.78 10.88 -7.71
C GLY A 358 15.43 12.33 -8.03
N LYS A 359 14.43 12.55 -8.89
CA LYS A 359 13.86 13.89 -9.14
C LYS A 359 12.67 14.10 -8.21
N THR A 360 12.78 15.06 -7.32
CA THR A 360 11.73 15.42 -6.35
C THR A 360 10.41 15.75 -7.06
N GLY A 361 9.33 15.07 -6.69
CA GLY A 361 8.01 15.22 -7.30
C GLY A 361 7.76 14.30 -8.49
N SER A 362 8.77 13.57 -8.98
CA SER A 362 8.56 12.46 -9.91
C SER A 362 8.30 11.17 -9.16
N ILE A 363 7.46 10.30 -9.73
CA ILE A 363 7.26 8.95 -9.20
C ILE A 363 8.43 7.99 -9.56
N GLY A 364 9.46 8.49 -10.25
CA GLY A 364 10.67 7.76 -10.59
C GLY A 364 10.69 7.21 -12.01
N LYS A 365 11.43 6.10 -12.19
CA LYS A 365 11.57 5.37 -13.45
C LYS A 365 10.92 4.01 -13.38
N PRO A 366 10.59 3.36 -14.52
CA PRO A 366 10.07 2.01 -14.55
C PRO A 366 10.94 1.02 -13.76
N SER A 367 10.29 0.20 -12.94
CA SER A 367 10.95 -0.94 -12.30
C SER A 367 11.45 -1.92 -13.38
N PRO A 368 12.68 -2.44 -13.30
CA PRO A 368 13.24 -3.37 -14.29
C PRO A 368 12.47 -4.68 -14.45
N MET A 369 11.50 -4.96 -13.59
CA MET A 369 10.57 -6.09 -13.74
C MET A 369 9.52 -5.88 -14.83
N TYR A 370 9.24 -4.63 -15.22
CA TYR A 370 8.07 -4.28 -16.01
C TYR A 370 8.45 -3.49 -17.26
N ASN A 371 7.79 -3.80 -18.37
CA ASN A 371 7.80 -2.97 -19.55
C ASN A 371 6.64 -1.97 -19.46
N ILE A 372 6.94 -0.76 -18.97
CA ILE A 372 5.97 0.32 -18.78
C ILE A 372 5.95 1.23 -20.00
N LYS A 373 4.75 1.55 -20.47
CA LYS A 373 4.53 2.53 -21.54
C LYS A 373 3.48 3.55 -21.12
N LEU A 374 3.45 4.67 -21.84
CA LEU A 374 2.39 5.67 -21.78
C LEU A 374 1.62 5.62 -23.09
N VAL A 375 0.30 5.41 -23.01
CA VAL A 375 -0.54 5.27 -24.20
C VAL A 375 -1.70 6.27 -24.20
N ASP A 376 -2.16 6.64 -25.40
CA ASP A 376 -3.35 7.44 -25.61
C ASP A 376 -4.64 6.60 -25.49
N SER A 377 -5.78 7.21 -25.81
CA SER A 377 -7.10 6.54 -25.77
C SER A 377 -7.28 5.44 -26.83
N ASN A 378 -6.43 5.39 -27.86
CA ASN A 378 -6.45 4.36 -28.90
C ASN A 378 -5.54 3.19 -28.53
N GLY A 379 -4.68 3.35 -27.51
CA GLY A 379 -3.67 2.37 -27.11
C GLY A 379 -2.32 2.59 -27.79
N ASP A 380 -2.16 3.69 -28.52
CA ASP A 380 -0.90 4.06 -29.18
C ASP A 380 0.03 4.77 -28.18
N GLU A 381 1.34 4.49 -28.29
CA GLU A 381 2.35 5.09 -27.43
C GLU A 381 2.45 6.60 -27.69
N VAL A 382 2.33 7.42 -26.62
CA VAL A 382 2.44 8.88 -26.73
C VAL A 382 3.90 9.30 -26.86
N LYS A 383 4.12 10.51 -27.39
CA LYS A 383 5.46 11.09 -27.48
C LYS A 383 5.97 11.53 -26.09
N GLN A 384 7.28 11.59 -25.97
CA GLN A 384 7.94 12.14 -24.78
C GLN A 384 7.40 13.54 -24.44
N GLY A 385 7.09 13.77 -23.16
CA GLY A 385 6.47 15.00 -22.66
C GLY A 385 4.94 15.05 -22.79
N GLU A 386 4.33 14.16 -23.58
CA GLU A 386 2.87 14.04 -23.68
C GLU A 386 2.29 13.19 -22.55
N THR A 387 1.08 13.52 -22.11
CA THR A 387 0.38 12.76 -21.07
C THR A 387 -0.29 11.54 -21.69
N GLY A 388 0.01 10.36 -21.14
CA GLY A 388 -0.62 9.08 -21.49
C GLY A 388 -1.06 8.29 -20.26
N GLU A 389 -1.87 7.25 -20.48
CA GLU A 389 -2.20 6.26 -19.46
C GLU A 389 -0.99 5.34 -19.23
N ILE A 390 -0.66 5.10 -17.97
CA ILE A 390 0.39 4.13 -17.60
C ILE A 390 -0.13 2.73 -17.87
N VAL A 391 0.56 1.98 -18.72
CA VAL A 391 0.24 0.57 -19.04
C VAL A 391 1.45 -0.32 -18.83
N VAL A 392 1.19 -1.59 -18.50
CA VAL A 392 2.22 -2.63 -18.45
C VAL A 392 2.06 -3.57 -19.64
N VAL A 393 3.09 -3.66 -20.46
CA VAL A 393 3.15 -4.59 -21.60
C VAL A 393 3.73 -5.92 -21.10
N PRO A 394 2.95 -7.01 -21.10
CA PRO A 394 3.43 -8.29 -20.61
C PRO A 394 4.49 -8.89 -21.55
N PRO A 395 5.41 -9.74 -21.06
CA PRO A 395 6.31 -10.48 -21.91
C PRO A 395 5.53 -11.46 -22.82
N LYS A 396 6.09 -11.75 -24.01
CA LYS A 396 5.40 -12.58 -25.01
C LYS A 396 5.33 -14.08 -24.66
N ASP A 397 6.26 -14.53 -23.84
CA ASP A 397 6.53 -15.94 -23.52
C ASP A 397 5.91 -16.42 -22.21
N ARG A 398 5.39 -15.51 -21.38
CA ARG A 398 4.80 -15.83 -20.06
C ARG A 398 3.85 -14.75 -19.57
N LYS A 399 3.04 -15.09 -18.54
CA LYS A 399 2.26 -14.09 -17.79
C LYS A 399 3.17 -13.10 -17.05
N GLN A 400 2.71 -11.86 -16.90
CA GLN A 400 3.43 -10.86 -16.12
C GLN A 400 3.34 -11.20 -14.61
N TYR A 401 4.50 -11.38 -13.96
CA TYR A 401 4.56 -11.56 -12.52
C TYR A 401 4.34 -10.23 -11.78
N GLY A 402 3.82 -10.31 -10.54
CA GLY A 402 3.63 -9.13 -9.69
C GLY A 402 2.44 -8.26 -10.07
N ILE A 403 1.63 -8.69 -11.02
CA ILE A 403 0.31 -8.14 -11.31
C ILE A 403 -0.74 -9.18 -10.90
N PHE A 404 -1.89 -8.71 -10.42
CA PHE A 404 -2.97 -9.55 -9.93
C PHE A 404 -3.43 -10.60 -10.97
N THR A 405 -3.99 -11.69 -10.48
CA THR A 405 -4.40 -12.82 -11.32
C THR A 405 -5.88 -12.84 -11.66
N GLY A 406 -6.68 -11.96 -11.06
CA GLY A 406 -8.11 -11.83 -11.31
C GLY A 406 -8.83 -10.97 -10.28
N TYR A 407 -10.08 -10.62 -10.57
CA TYR A 407 -11.05 -10.14 -9.61
C TYR A 407 -12.05 -11.25 -9.31
N ILE A 408 -12.29 -11.57 -8.02
CA ILE A 408 -13.32 -12.58 -7.70
C ILE A 408 -14.68 -12.06 -8.10
N GLY A 409 -15.38 -12.87 -8.91
CA GLY A 409 -16.75 -12.57 -9.33
C GLY A 409 -16.88 -11.49 -10.41
N ASP A 410 -15.78 -10.98 -10.97
CA ASP A 410 -15.82 -9.93 -11.98
C ASP A 410 -14.80 -10.15 -13.11
N GLU A 411 -15.03 -11.18 -13.91
CA GLU A 411 -14.19 -11.51 -15.07
C GLU A 411 -14.20 -10.41 -16.13
N GLN A 412 -15.34 -9.74 -16.32
CA GLN A 412 -15.44 -8.65 -17.31
C GLN A 412 -14.51 -7.49 -16.95
N MET A 413 -14.45 -7.13 -15.67
CA MET A 413 -13.55 -6.08 -15.20
C MET A 413 -12.07 -6.51 -15.33
N TYR A 414 -11.76 -7.79 -15.09
CA TYR A 414 -10.42 -8.31 -15.31
C TYR A 414 -10.00 -8.20 -16.78
N GLN A 415 -10.86 -8.63 -17.71
CA GLN A 415 -10.63 -8.49 -19.14
C GLN A 415 -10.50 -7.02 -19.57
N TYR A 416 -11.32 -6.13 -19.01
CA TYR A 416 -11.20 -4.70 -19.25
C TYR A 416 -9.87 -4.12 -18.75
N ALA A 417 -9.38 -4.57 -17.60
CA ALA A 417 -8.06 -4.17 -17.10
C ALA A 417 -6.92 -4.63 -18.01
N TRP A 418 -7.09 -5.74 -18.75
CA TRP A 418 -6.12 -6.30 -19.68
C TRP A 418 -6.47 -6.05 -21.15
N ARG A 419 -7.24 -4.99 -21.45
CA ARG A 419 -7.61 -4.66 -22.83
C ARG A 419 -6.38 -4.39 -23.70
N ASN A 420 -6.52 -4.64 -25.01
CA ASN A 420 -5.44 -4.46 -25.99
C ASN A 420 -4.15 -5.25 -25.68
N GLY A 421 -4.24 -6.33 -24.88
CA GLY A 421 -3.08 -7.14 -24.49
C GLY A 421 -2.12 -6.48 -23.50
N MET A 422 -2.50 -5.37 -22.88
CA MET A 422 -1.73 -4.62 -21.89
C MET A 422 -2.54 -4.48 -20.60
N TYR A 423 -1.86 -4.44 -19.45
CA TYR A 423 -2.52 -4.06 -18.19
C TYR A 423 -2.63 -2.54 -18.10
N HIS A 424 -3.84 -2.05 -17.97
CA HIS A 424 -4.19 -0.64 -17.87
C HIS A 424 -4.39 -0.21 -16.41
N THR A 425 -3.58 0.72 -15.94
CA THR A 425 -3.65 1.19 -14.55
C THR A 425 -4.78 2.18 -14.30
N ASN A 426 -5.34 2.79 -15.33
CA ASN A 426 -6.22 3.96 -15.28
C ASN A 426 -5.59 5.18 -14.55
N ASP A 427 -4.27 5.19 -14.41
CA ASP A 427 -3.50 6.33 -13.91
C ASP A 427 -2.72 6.96 -15.08
N THR A 428 -2.60 8.28 -15.10
CA THR A 428 -1.93 9.02 -16.17
C THR A 428 -0.66 9.70 -15.69
N ALA A 429 0.33 9.75 -16.55
CA ALA A 429 1.62 10.40 -16.33
C ALA A 429 2.15 10.98 -17.64
N TYR A 430 3.19 11.81 -17.55
CA TYR A 430 4.08 12.08 -18.66
C TYR A 430 5.50 11.68 -18.30
N MET A 431 6.35 11.46 -19.32
CA MET A 431 7.76 11.11 -19.14
C MET A 431 8.63 12.26 -19.61
N ASP A 432 9.58 12.69 -18.77
CA ASP A 432 10.53 13.74 -19.13
C ASP A 432 11.70 13.22 -19.99
N GLU A 433 12.60 14.12 -20.40
CA GLU A 433 13.76 13.82 -21.25
C GLU A 433 14.78 12.87 -20.61
N ASP A 434 14.81 12.78 -19.28
CA ASP A 434 15.68 11.86 -18.53
C ASP A 434 15.00 10.52 -18.22
N GLY A 435 13.75 10.31 -18.68
CA GLY A 435 12.96 9.08 -18.49
C GLY A 435 12.28 8.97 -17.13
N TYR A 436 12.13 10.08 -16.38
CA TYR A 436 11.35 10.10 -15.15
C TYR A 436 9.87 10.32 -15.46
N PHE A 437 9.03 9.59 -14.72
CA PHE A 437 7.58 9.67 -14.82
C PHE A 437 7.02 10.66 -13.82
N TRP A 438 6.11 11.51 -14.28
CA TRP A 438 5.45 12.55 -13.50
C TRP A 438 3.96 12.26 -13.46
N TYR A 439 3.45 11.98 -12.28
CA TYR A 439 2.04 11.63 -12.08
C TYR A 439 1.12 12.82 -12.35
N VAL A 440 0.09 12.63 -13.18
CA VAL A 440 -0.88 13.66 -13.55
C VAL A 440 -2.21 13.47 -12.82
N GLY A 441 -2.69 12.23 -12.73
CA GLY A 441 -3.95 11.90 -12.06
C GLY A 441 -4.57 10.61 -12.57
N ARG A 442 -5.75 10.30 -12.04
CA ARG A 442 -6.58 9.21 -12.57
C ARG A 442 -7.15 9.60 -13.94
N ALA A 443 -7.23 8.66 -14.87
CA ALA A 443 -7.82 8.91 -16.20
C ALA A 443 -9.31 9.33 -16.10
N ASP A 444 -10.04 8.83 -15.09
CA ASP A 444 -11.43 9.16 -14.79
C ASP A 444 -11.61 10.46 -13.98
N ASP A 445 -10.53 10.99 -13.41
CA ASP A 445 -10.52 12.28 -12.69
C ASP A 445 -10.00 13.45 -13.54
N LEU A 446 -9.47 13.20 -14.74
CA LEU A 446 -9.02 14.26 -15.64
C LEU A 446 -10.16 15.22 -15.97
N ILE A 447 -9.90 16.50 -15.80
CA ILE A 447 -10.86 17.58 -16.09
C ILE A 447 -10.77 17.92 -17.58
N LYS A 448 -11.87 17.73 -18.31
CA LYS A 448 -11.97 18.03 -19.74
C LYS A 448 -12.50 19.46 -19.92
N THR A 449 -11.60 20.43 -20.01
CA THR A 449 -11.94 21.85 -20.12
C THR A 449 -11.40 22.45 -21.42
N ARG A 450 -12.26 23.04 -22.24
CA ARG A 450 -11.91 23.70 -23.54
C ARG A 450 -11.03 22.82 -24.46
N GLY A 451 -11.27 21.52 -24.50
CA GLY A 451 -10.49 20.57 -25.29
C GLY A 451 -9.18 20.10 -24.63
N TYR A 452 -8.78 20.69 -23.49
CA TYR A 452 -7.64 20.26 -22.71
C TYR A 452 -8.01 19.17 -21.72
N ARG A 453 -7.08 18.27 -21.41
CA ARG A 453 -7.14 17.31 -20.31
C ARG A 453 -6.24 17.82 -19.18
N VAL A 454 -6.83 18.24 -18.07
CA VAL A 454 -6.13 18.85 -16.94
C VAL A 454 -6.14 17.89 -15.76
N GLY A 455 -4.96 17.55 -15.24
CA GLY A 455 -4.81 16.74 -14.04
C GLY A 455 -5.13 17.56 -12.79
N PRO A 456 -6.03 17.09 -11.92
CA PRO A 456 -6.33 17.76 -10.66
C PRO A 456 -5.10 18.00 -9.79
N PHE A 457 -4.20 17.04 -9.75
CA PHE A 457 -3.03 17.02 -8.88
C PHE A 457 -2.06 18.19 -9.15
N GLU A 458 -1.87 18.59 -10.40
CA GLU A 458 -1.00 19.72 -10.75
C GLU A 458 -1.51 21.03 -10.13
N ILE A 459 -2.83 21.22 -10.17
CA ILE A 459 -3.47 22.41 -9.58
C ILE A 459 -3.42 22.32 -8.05
N GLU A 460 -3.70 21.15 -7.47
CA GLU A 460 -3.60 20.89 -6.04
C GLU A 460 -2.20 21.20 -5.51
N ASN A 461 -1.15 20.81 -6.22
CA ASN A 461 0.23 21.13 -5.87
C ASN A 461 0.52 22.62 -5.83
N VAL A 462 -0.08 23.39 -6.72
CA VAL A 462 0.06 24.86 -6.70
C VAL A 462 -0.72 25.45 -5.53
N LEU A 463 -1.96 25.00 -5.29
CA LEU A 463 -2.79 25.47 -4.18
C LEU A 463 -2.16 25.19 -2.82
N MET A 464 -1.56 24.01 -2.64
CA MET A 464 -0.88 23.62 -1.40
C MET A 464 0.35 24.48 -1.05
N LYS A 465 0.84 25.32 -1.99
CA LYS A 465 1.89 26.31 -1.75
C LYS A 465 1.37 27.59 -1.09
N HIS A 466 0.04 27.77 -1.08
CA HIS A 466 -0.56 28.96 -0.47
C HIS A 466 -0.64 28.80 1.06
N PRO A 467 -0.18 29.80 1.86
CA PRO A 467 -0.09 29.65 3.32
C PRO A 467 -1.43 29.38 4.01
N ALA A 468 -2.54 29.86 3.44
CA ALA A 468 -3.88 29.63 3.99
C ALA A 468 -4.46 28.24 3.66
N VAL A 469 -3.84 27.43 2.80
CA VAL A 469 -4.37 26.13 2.37
C VAL A 469 -3.80 25.01 3.22
N LEU A 470 -4.64 24.36 4.00
CA LEU A 470 -4.28 23.17 4.78
C LEU A 470 -4.39 21.88 3.94
N GLU A 471 -5.49 21.74 3.20
CA GLU A 471 -5.78 20.61 2.34
C GLU A 471 -6.69 21.07 1.18
N CYS A 472 -6.52 20.49 0.00
CA CYS A 472 -7.40 20.82 -1.12
C CYS A 472 -7.67 19.60 -2.01
N ALA A 473 -8.79 19.67 -2.73
CA ALA A 473 -9.13 18.77 -3.81
C ALA A 473 -9.62 19.58 -5.00
N VAL A 474 -9.24 19.16 -6.21
CA VAL A 474 -9.68 19.79 -7.46
C VAL A 474 -10.52 18.82 -8.26
N ILE A 475 -11.67 19.27 -8.74
CA ILE A 475 -12.62 18.50 -9.55
C ILE A 475 -13.07 19.30 -10.77
N GLY A 476 -13.51 18.57 -11.80
CA GLY A 476 -14.28 19.16 -12.91
C GLY A 476 -15.75 19.17 -12.57
N VAL A 477 -16.41 20.30 -12.76
CA VAL A 477 -17.87 20.45 -12.66
C VAL A 477 -18.45 20.83 -14.04
N PRO A 478 -19.67 20.42 -14.40
CA PRO A 478 -20.27 20.77 -15.68
C PRO A 478 -20.23 22.29 -15.95
N ASP A 479 -19.92 22.69 -17.19
CA ASP A 479 -19.90 24.09 -17.64
C ASP A 479 -20.25 24.13 -19.14
N ASP A 480 -21.30 24.88 -19.48
CA ASP A 480 -21.84 24.94 -20.86
C ASP A 480 -20.85 25.49 -21.89
N SER A 481 -19.92 26.36 -21.46
CA SER A 481 -18.97 27.02 -22.36
C SER A 481 -17.63 26.29 -22.49
N ARG A 482 -17.32 25.39 -21.53
CA ARG A 482 -16.00 24.76 -21.41
C ARG A 482 -16.01 23.26 -21.41
N GLY A 483 -17.22 22.65 -21.34
CA GLY A 483 -17.44 21.25 -21.01
C GLY A 483 -17.35 21.03 -19.52
N GLN A 484 -16.20 21.35 -18.90
CA GLN A 484 -16.04 21.36 -17.44
C GLN A 484 -15.31 22.60 -16.97
N ALA A 485 -15.77 23.21 -15.87
CA ALA A 485 -15.05 24.21 -15.11
C ALA A 485 -14.19 23.55 -14.01
N ILE A 486 -13.05 24.14 -13.72
CA ILE A 486 -12.16 23.68 -12.65
C ILE A 486 -12.65 24.27 -11.32
N LYS A 487 -13.06 23.40 -10.40
CA LYS A 487 -13.49 23.75 -9.04
C LYS A 487 -12.49 23.23 -8.02
N ALA A 488 -11.99 24.11 -7.16
CA ALA A 488 -11.16 23.76 -6.02
C ALA A 488 -12.01 23.74 -4.74
N ILE A 489 -11.94 22.66 -3.98
CA ILE A 489 -12.51 22.53 -2.63
C ILE A 489 -11.31 22.62 -1.67
N ILE A 490 -11.35 23.59 -0.74
CA ILE A 490 -10.22 23.95 0.10
C ILE A 490 -10.60 23.92 1.57
N LYS A 491 -9.80 23.20 2.36
CA LYS A 491 -9.78 23.34 3.81
C LYS A 491 -8.67 24.32 4.19
N THR A 492 -9.02 25.36 4.93
CA THR A 492 -8.06 26.39 5.37
C THR A 492 -7.30 25.95 6.62
N VAL A 493 -6.18 26.61 6.89
CA VAL A 493 -5.50 26.51 8.19
C VAL A 493 -6.34 27.17 9.30
N ASP A 494 -6.16 26.70 10.54
CA ASP A 494 -6.87 27.27 11.69
C ASP A 494 -6.65 28.77 11.82
N GLY A 495 -7.73 29.53 12.08
CA GLY A 495 -7.70 30.97 12.25
C GLY A 495 -7.70 31.78 10.93
N CYS A 496 -7.84 31.13 9.78
CA CYS A 496 -7.96 31.79 8.49
C CYS A 496 -9.46 31.97 8.13
N GLU A 497 -9.87 33.18 7.87
CA GLU A 497 -11.27 33.50 7.52
C GLU A 497 -11.55 33.17 6.05
N ALA A 498 -12.52 32.29 5.81
CA ALA A 498 -12.87 31.78 4.48
C ALA A 498 -13.85 32.76 3.77
N ASP A 499 -13.34 33.91 3.36
CA ASP A 499 -14.10 35.01 2.75
C ASP A 499 -13.82 35.18 1.25
N LYS A 500 -14.50 36.17 0.62
CA LYS A 500 -14.29 36.52 -0.80
C LYS A 500 -12.89 37.07 -1.08
N ASN A 501 -12.23 37.69 -0.11
CA ASN A 501 -10.88 38.22 -0.28
C ASN A 501 -9.88 37.07 -0.41
N LEU A 502 -10.02 36.06 0.46
CA LEU A 502 -9.20 34.86 0.39
C LEU A 502 -9.42 34.08 -0.93
N VAL A 503 -10.65 34.01 -1.46
CA VAL A 503 -10.92 33.44 -2.80
C VAL A 503 -10.11 34.16 -3.87
N ASN A 504 -10.13 35.49 -3.87
CA ASN A 504 -9.40 36.29 -4.85
C ASN A 504 -7.87 36.17 -4.71
N GLU A 505 -7.39 36.11 -3.47
CA GLU A 505 -5.98 35.90 -3.16
C GLU A 505 -5.50 34.54 -3.69
N ILE A 506 -6.20 33.45 -3.38
CA ILE A 506 -5.85 32.10 -3.83
C ILE A 506 -5.93 32.00 -5.36
N LYS A 507 -6.97 32.56 -6.00
CA LYS A 507 -7.05 32.61 -7.47
C LYS A 507 -5.89 33.40 -8.06
N GLY A 508 -5.58 34.55 -7.53
CA GLY A 508 -4.44 35.38 -7.97
C GLY A 508 -3.10 34.68 -7.81
N PHE A 509 -2.93 33.97 -6.69
CA PHE A 509 -1.74 33.18 -6.42
C PHE A 509 -1.59 32.00 -7.40
N SER A 510 -2.65 31.26 -7.65
CA SER A 510 -2.64 30.10 -8.53
C SER A 510 -2.51 30.50 -10.01
N ASN A 511 -3.21 31.56 -10.45
CA ASN A 511 -3.20 31.99 -11.85
C ASN A 511 -1.83 32.50 -12.30
N LYS A 512 -1.04 33.07 -11.39
CA LYS A 512 0.36 33.48 -11.68
C LYS A 512 1.30 32.29 -11.92
N ARG A 513 0.90 31.07 -11.51
CA ARG A 513 1.73 29.87 -11.52
C ARG A 513 1.21 28.77 -12.44
N LEU A 514 0.01 28.93 -12.96
CA LEU A 514 -0.65 27.97 -13.84
C LEU A 514 -0.91 28.57 -15.21
N ALA A 515 -0.80 27.76 -16.25
CA ALA A 515 -1.23 28.15 -17.59
C ALA A 515 -2.73 28.48 -17.60
N SER A 516 -3.16 29.40 -18.45
CA SER A 516 -4.52 29.98 -18.43
C SER A 516 -5.65 28.95 -18.57
N TYR A 517 -5.43 27.84 -19.27
CA TYR A 517 -6.41 26.76 -19.39
C TYR A 517 -6.59 25.91 -18.10
N LYS A 518 -5.67 26.06 -17.13
CA LYS A 518 -5.68 25.43 -15.80
C LYS A 518 -6.20 26.36 -14.70
N TRP A 519 -6.63 27.57 -15.02
CA TRP A 519 -7.10 28.54 -14.02
C TRP A 519 -8.38 28.03 -13.35
N ILE A 520 -8.44 28.25 -12.03
CA ILE A 520 -9.56 27.82 -11.18
C ILE A 520 -10.74 28.79 -11.38
N GLN A 521 -11.89 28.26 -11.77
CA GLN A 521 -13.12 29.03 -11.93
C GLN A 521 -13.83 29.19 -10.60
N ASN A 522 -13.96 28.10 -9.84
CA ASN A 522 -14.73 28.05 -8.61
C ASN A 522 -13.87 27.61 -7.44
N ILE A 523 -14.00 28.28 -6.29
CA ILE A 523 -13.43 27.87 -5.01
C ILE A 523 -14.56 27.71 -4.02
N GLU A 524 -14.55 26.60 -3.30
CA GLU A 524 -15.42 26.28 -2.19
C GLU A 524 -14.57 25.97 -0.95
N PHE A 525 -14.91 26.57 0.18
CA PHE A 525 -14.27 26.23 1.45
C PHE A 525 -15.07 25.15 2.18
N THR A 526 -14.36 24.28 2.90
CA THR A 526 -14.95 23.20 3.68
C THR A 526 -14.17 22.97 4.98
N ASP A 527 -14.87 22.63 6.02
CA ASP A 527 -14.27 22.24 7.30
C ASP A 527 -13.76 20.81 7.27
N GLU A 528 -14.34 19.96 6.41
CA GLU A 528 -14.01 18.55 6.32
C GLU A 528 -13.98 18.04 4.88
N MET A 529 -12.88 17.33 4.54
CA MET A 529 -12.74 16.63 3.26
C MET A 529 -13.30 15.21 3.37
N PRO A 530 -14.22 14.78 2.48
CA PRO A 530 -14.66 13.38 2.45
C PRO A 530 -13.49 12.47 2.10
N LYS A 531 -13.22 11.50 2.98
CA LYS A 531 -12.09 10.57 2.82
C LYS A 531 -12.55 9.12 2.77
N THR A 532 -11.77 8.31 2.09
CA THR A 532 -11.87 6.85 2.18
C THR A 532 -11.36 6.41 3.56
N VAL A 533 -11.66 5.18 3.94
CA VAL A 533 -11.12 4.55 5.15
C VAL A 533 -9.58 4.56 5.15
N SER A 534 -8.94 4.54 3.97
CA SER A 534 -7.49 4.66 3.81
C SER A 534 -6.94 6.11 3.87
N GLY A 535 -7.81 7.11 4.11
CA GLY A 535 -7.43 8.52 4.22
C GLY A 535 -7.36 9.30 2.90
N LYS A 536 -7.64 8.66 1.75
CA LYS A 536 -7.65 9.31 0.43
C LYS A 536 -8.94 10.12 0.23
N ILE A 537 -8.85 11.28 -0.41
CA ILE A 537 -10.01 12.13 -0.72
C ILE A 537 -10.95 11.39 -1.69
N LYS A 538 -12.23 11.32 -1.34
CA LYS A 538 -13.29 10.75 -2.18
C LYS A 538 -13.78 11.79 -3.19
N ARG A 539 -13.10 11.94 -4.34
CA ARG A 539 -13.52 12.90 -5.38
C ARG A 539 -14.91 12.63 -5.93
N VAL A 540 -15.32 11.36 -6.00
CA VAL A 540 -16.70 10.99 -6.39
C VAL A 540 -17.74 11.65 -5.48
N ALA A 541 -17.52 11.65 -4.16
CA ALA A 541 -18.40 12.30 -3.21
C ALA A 541 -18.39 13.84 -3.35
N LEU A 542 -17.25 14.43 -3.72
CA LEU A 542 -17.15 15.86 -4.01
C LEU A 542 -17.86 16.22 -5.31
N LYS A 543 -17.71 15.40 -6.37
CA LYS A 543 -18.42 15.58 -7.66
C LYS A 543 -19.94 15.46 -7.51
N ALA A 544 -20.41 14.57 -6.62
CA ALA A 544 -21.84 14.40 -6.37
C ALA A 544 -22.49 15.57 -5.59
N ARG A 545 -21.70 16.40 -4.90
CA ARG A 545 -22.17 17.60 -4.16
C ARG A 545 -22.05 18.88 -4.99
N ALA A 546 -21.37 18.84 -6.12
CA ALA A 546 -21.01 19.98 -6.94
C ALA A 546 -21.96 20.22 -8.09
#